data_a6d6fe772a98afe1ba2160849025ffe9
#
_entry.id   a6d6fe772a98afe1ba2160849025ffe9
#
_cell.length_a   1.000
_cell.length_b   1.000
_cell.length_c   1.000
_cell.angle_alpha   90.00
_cell.angle_beta   90.00
_cell.angle_gamma   90.00
#
_symmetry.space_group_name_H-M   'P 1'
#
loop_
_entity.id
_entity.type
_entity.pdbx_description
1 polymer ?
#
loop_
_entity_poly.entity_id
_entity_poly.type
_entity_poly.pdbx_seq_one_letter_code
_entity_poly.pdbx_strand_id
1 'polypeptide(L)'
;MGSEIQMSFVGVFLAFLFVVSMGILLRWMFRVPKAIPLAAAKARRAVGAIKKILVPTSGTLYSERGIELACRLGEEQKAEIYLINVIEVPRTLPLEAPLPDAESKSKDILRRGEAIVTLRGLPARGEVRRGRIAGEEIIRAAKDWEADLIVMGIRSQIRMAQEILGRNSDLVLRRAPCEIIIDKLSSGA
;
A
#
# COMPACT_ATOMS: atom_id res chain seq x y z
N MET A 1 -57.46 4.87 -57.12
CA MET A 1 -57.07 6.11 -56.42
C MET A 1 -55.61 5.99 -56.02
N GLY A 2 -54.73 6.50 -56.86
CA GLY A 2 -53.28 6.51 -56.61
C GLY A 2 -52.93 7.78 -55.88
N SER A 3 -52.44 7.68 -54.66
CA SER A 3 -51.83 8.78 -53.91
C SER A 3 -50.45 9.03 -54.44
N GLU A 4 -50.32 10.04 -55.31
CA GLU A 4 -49.00 10.53 -55.70
C GLU A 4 -48.32 11.13 -54.48
N ILE A 5 -47.23 10.49 -54.05
CA ILE A 5 -46.35 11.03 -53.00
C ILE A 5 -45.60 12.19 -53.63
N GLN A 6 -46.11 13.44 -53.43
CA GLN A 6 -45.32 14.63 -53.75
C GLN A 6 -44.12 14.68 -52.84
N MET A 7 -42.97 14.27 -53.33
CA MET A 7 -41.70 14.41 -52.61
C MET A 7 -41.34 15.89 -52.53
N SER A 8 -41.60 16.51 -51.41
CA SER A 8 -41.17 17.89 -51.14
C SER A 8 -39.67 17.91 -51.03
N PHE A 9 -39.00 18.77 -51.83
CA PHE A 9 -37.53 19.00 -51.74
C PHE A 9 -37.07 19.28 -50.32
N VAL A 10 -37.92 19.92 -49.48
CA VAL A 10 -37.67 20.18 -48.07
C VAL A 10 -37.66 18.89 -47.27
N GLY A 11 -38.54 17.93 -47.54
CA GLY A 11 -38.57 16.63 -46.85
C GLY A 11 -37.30 15.80 -47.16
N VAL A 12 -36.85 15.78 -48.42
CA VAL A 12 -35.63 15.07 -48.81
C VAL A 12 -34.41 15.69 -48.17
N PHE A 13 -34.33 17.02 -48.09
CA PHE A 13 -33.24 17.75 -47.43
C PHE A 13 -33.21 17.46 -45.92
N LEU A 14 -34.35 17.48 -45.23
CA LEU A 14 -34.43 17.14 -43.81
C LEU A 14 -34.06 15.67 -43.51
N ALA A 15 -34.47 14.74 -44.37
CA ALA A 15 -34.10 13.33 -44.23
C ALA A 15 -32.57 13.12 -44.42
N PHE A 16 -31.96 13.82 -45.37
CA PHE A 16 -30.52 13.79 -45.57
C PHE A 16 -29.75 14.35 -44.35
N LEU A 17 -30.21 15.47 -43.84
CA LEU A 17 -29.63 16.11 -42.64
C LEU A 17 -29.71 15.21 -41.42
N PHE A 18 -30.84 14.51 -41.26
CA PHE A 18 -31.05 13.54 -40.20
C PHE A 18 -30.11 12.34 -40.32
N VAL A 19 -29.93 11.78 -41.51
CA VAL A 19 -29.01 10.64 -41.75
C VAL A 19 -27.55 11.03 -41.49
N VAL A 20 -27.15 12.23 -41.93
CA VAL A 20 -25.81 12.74 -41.67
C VAL A 20 -25.58 12.97 -40.17
N SER A 21 -26.52 13.59 -39.49
CA SER A 21 -26.46 13.81 -38.04
C SER A 21 -26.37 12.49 -37.27
N MET A 22 -27.21 11.51 -37.63
CA MET A 22 -27.19 10.17 -37.03
C MET A 22 -25.85 9.46 -37.26
N GLY A 23 -25.30 9.56 -38.47
CA GLY A 23 -23.98 9.01 -38.83
C GLY A 23 -22.86 9.62 -37.98
N ILE A 24 -22.88 10.94 -37.79
CA ILE A 24 -21.91 11.65 -36.93
C ILE A 24 -22.04 11.19 -35.48
N LEU A 25 -23.26 11.09 -34.94
CA LEU A 25 -23.56 10.62 -33.60
C LEU A 25 -23.10 9.19 -33.36
N LEU A 26 -23.41 8.29 -34.29
CA LEU A 26 -22.94 6.91 -34.25
C LEU A 26 -21.42 6.83 -34.30
N ARG A 27 -20.78 7.57 -35.20
CA ARG A 27 -19.32 7.63 -35.28
C ARG A 27 -18.68 8.17 -33.98
N TRP A 28 -19.35 9.13 -33.31
CA TRP A 28 -18.88 9.67 -32.03
C TRP A 28 -19.06 8.64 -30.89
N MET A 29 -20.20 7.93 -30.87
CA MET A 29 -20.51 6.90 -29.87
C MET A 29 -19.58 5.68 -29.99
N PHE A 30 -19.22 5.28 -31.23
CA PHE A 30 -18.26 4.20 -31.51
C PHE A 30 -16.79 4.65 -31.50
N ARG A 31 -16.50 5.89 -31.11
CA ARG A 31 -15.10 6.25 -30.82
C ARG A 31 -14.67 5.52 -29.56
N VAL A 32 -14.15 4.31 -29.74
CA VAL A 32 -13.49 3.54 -28.70
C VAL A 32 -12.42 4.43 -28.06
N PRO A 33 -12.44 4.65 -26.73
CA PRO A 33 -11.38 5.39 -26.07
C PRO A 33 -10.04 4.72 -26.39
N LYS A 34 -9.06 5.51 -26.79
CA LYS A 34 -7.71 5.02 -27.13
C LYS A 34 -7.24 4.08 -26.03
N ALA A 35 -6.87 2.86 -26.40
CA ALA A 35 -6.31 1.88 -25.49
C ALA A 35 -5.25 2.56 -24.60
N ILE A 36 -5.34 2.33 -23.30
CA ILE A 36 -4.38 2.84 -22.31
C ILE A 36 -2.98 2.53 -22.82
N PRO A 37 -2.09 3.52 -23.00
CA PRO A 37 -0.77 3.26 -23.57
C PRO A 37 -0.08 2.15 -22.77
N LEU A 38 0.58 1.23 -23.48
CA LEU A 38 1.31 0.08 -22.91
C LEU A 38 2.20 0.46 -21.72
N ALA A 39 2.71 1.69 -21.70
CA ALA A 39 3.48 2.26 -20.59
C ALA A 39 2.63 2.39 -19.29
N ALA A 40 1.38 2.82 -19.40
CA ALA A 40 0.48 2.93 -18.25
C ALA A 40 -0.03 1.54 -17.79
N ALA A 41 -0.21 0.61 -18.73
CA ALA A 41 -0.50 -0.79 -18.41
C ALA A 41 0.71 -1.49 -17.78
N LYS A 42 1.93 -1.12 -18.18
CA LYS A 42 3.18 -1.62 -17.58
C LYS A 42 3.42 -1.02 -16.19
N ALA A 43 3.11 0.27 -15.98
CA ALA A 43 3.13 0.90 -14.65
C ALA A 43 2.08 0.28 -13.71
N ARG A 44 0.89 -0.04 -14.22
CA ARG A 44 -0.16 -0.73 -13.46
C ARG A 44 0.20 -2.19 -13.12
N ARG A 45 1.05 -2.83 -13.94
CA ARG A 45 1.63 -4.16 -13.65
C ARG A 45 2.88 -4.08 -12.79
N ALA A 46 3.62 -2.94 -12.81
CA ALA A 46 4.79 -2.73 -11.96
C ALA A 46 4.38 -2.42 -10.51
N VAL A 47 3.18 -1.85 -10.28
CA VAL A 47 2.49 -1.92 -8.98
C VAL A 47 1.89 -3.33 -8.89
N GLY A 48 2.77 -4.34 -8.83
CA GLY A 48 2.40 -5.75 -8.75
C GLY A 48 1.44 -5.99 -7.61
N ALA A 49 0.69 -7.07 -7.68
CA ALA A 49 -0.15 -7.48 -6.58
C ALA A 49 0.67 -7.50 -5.28
N ILE A 50 0.37 -6.58 -4.35
CA ILE A 50 1.02 -6.54 -3.04
C ILE A 50 0.55 -7.78 -2.27
N LYS A 51 1.39 -8.80 -2.20
CA LYS A 51 1.07 -10.08 -1.56
C LYS A 51 1.70 -10.23 -0.18
N LYS A 52 2.82 -9.55 0.05
CA LYS A 52 3.62 -9.67 1.27
C LYS A 52 3.91 -8.29 1.84
N ILE A 53 3.27 -7.96 2.95
CA ILE A 53 3.43 -6.66 3.60
C ILE A 53 4.17 -6.84 4.92
N LEU A 54 5.34 -6.24 5.04
CA LEU A 54 6.12 -6.20 6.28
C LEU A 54 5.72 -4.98 7.12
N VAL A 55 5.42 -5.21 8.40
CA VAL A 55 5.05 -4.14 9.33
C VAL A 55 5.91 -4.21 10.58
N PRO A 56 6.89 -3.32 10.72
CA PRO A 56 7.62 -3.18 11.97
C PRO A 56 6.71 -2.66 13.07
N THR A 57 6.64 -3.37 14.19
CA THR A 57 5.80 -2.98 15.32
C THR A 57 6.61 -2.83 16.59
N SER A 58 6.34 -1.79 17.36
CA SER A 58 6.94 -1.49 18.67
C SER A 58 5.94 -1.51 19.80
N GLY A 59 4.68 -1.89 19.53
CA GLY A 59 3.59 -1.88 20.51
C GLY A 59 3.11 -0.48 20.89
N THR A 60 3.43 0.53 20.10
CA THR A 60 2.93 1.89 20.24
C THR A 60 1.68 2.08 19.38
N LEU A 61 0.84 3.05 19.75
CA LEU A 61 -0.35 3.42 18.97
C LEU A 61 -0.02 3.66 17.49
N TYR A 62 1.14 4.24 17.20
CA TYR A 62 1.58 4.51 15.81
C TYR A 62 1.85 3.22 15.04
N SER A 63 2.51 2.24 15.68
CA SER A 63 2.79 0.96 15.05
C SER A 63 1.54 0.12 14.87
N GLU A 64 0.60 0.15 15.82
CA GLU A 64 -0.69 -0.53 15.69
C GLU A 64 -1.54 0.06 14.57
N ARG A 65 -1.50 1.38 14.41
CA ARG A 65 -2.12 2.07 13.28
C ARG A 65 -1.47 1.72 11.94
N GLY A 66 -0.15 1.53 11.93
CA GLY A 66 0.56 1.00 10.75
C GLY A 66 0.09 -0.40 10.36
N ILE A 67 -0.19 -1.26 11.34
CA ILE A 67 -0.77 -2.60 11.11
C ILE A 67 -2.17 -2.46 10.47
N GLU A 68 -3.01 -1.59 11.00
CA GLU A 68 -4.36 -1.35 10.49
C GLU A 68 -4.32 -0.83 9.05
N LEU A 69 -3.40 0.09 8.74
CA LEU A 69 -3.19 0.57 7.37
C LEU A 69 -2.71 -0.55 6.43
N ALA A 70 -1.79 -1.39 6.89
CA ALA A 70 -1.31 -2.55 6.13
C ALA A 70 -2.45 -3.53 5.82
N CYS A 71 -3.33 -3.80 6.79
CA CYS A 71 -4.51 -4.62 6.58
C CYS A 71 -5.42 -4.04 5.50
N ARG A 72 -5.73 -2.75 5.57
CA ARG A 72 -6.57 -2.07 4.56
C ARG A 72 -5.99 -2.14 3.16
N LEU A 73 -4.66 -2.00 3.03
CA LEU A 73 -3.97 -2.09 1.74
C LEU A 73 -3.92 -3.52 1.20
N GLY A 74 -3.81 -4.50 2.10
CA GLY A 74 -3.73 -5.92 1.73
C GLY A 74 -5.07 -6.62 1.54
N GLU A 75 -6.18 -6.02 1.97
CA GLU A 75 -7.50 -6.68 2.05
C GLU A 75 -8.00 -7.18 0.70
N GLU A 76 -7.94 -6.36 -0.36
CA GLU A 76 -8.40 -6.75 -1.70
C GLU A 76 -7.59 -7.91 -2.30
N GLN A 77 -6.30 -7.98 -1.98
CA GLN A 77 -5.37 -8.95 -2.54
C GLN A 77 -5.13 -10.15 -1.62
N LYS A 78 -5.76 -10.15 -0.44
CA LYS A 78 -5.52 -11.13 0.64
C LYS A 78 -4.04 -11.28 0.95
N ALA A 79 -3.35 -10.12 1.08
CA ALA A 79 -1.93 -10.09 1.35
C ALA A 79 -1.60 -10.72 2.70
N GLU A 80 -0.46 -11.41 2.78
CA GLU A 80 0.09 -11.88 4.03
C GLU A 80 0.77 -10.72 4.77
N ILE A 81 0.41 -10.54 6.04
CA ILE A 81 0.97 -9.49 6.89
C ILE A 81 2.05 -10.10 7.79
N TYR A 82 3.29 -9.63 7.60
CA TYR A 82 4.41 -10.04 8.40
C TYR A 82 4.78 -8.97 9.43
N LEU A 83 4.54 -9.27 10.69
CA LEU A 83 4.84 -8.40 11.81
C LEU A 83 6.23 -8.70 12.35
N ILE A 84 7.05 -7.68 12.46
CA ILE A 84 8.38 -7.82 13.05
C ILE A 84 8.53 -6.89 14.25
N ASN A 85 8.97 -7.45 15.38
CA ASN A 85 9.45 -6.69 16.51
C ASN A 85 10.95 -6.92 16.68
N VAL A 86 11.72 -5.84 16.83
CA VAL A 86 13.17 -5.93 16.98
C VAL A 86 13.59 -5.55 18.39
N ILE A 87 14.27 -6.47 19.06
CA ILE A 87 14.94 -6.23 20.32
C ILE A 87 16.34 -5.65 20.03
N GLU A 88 16.51 -4.35 20.31
CA GLU A 88 17.83 -3.72 20.21
C GLU A 88 18.68 -4.12 21.42
N VAL A 89 19.73 -4.92 21.16
CA VAL A 89 20.67 -5.37 22.20
C VAL A 89 21.77 -4.33 22.37
N PRO A 90 22.00 -3.81 23.58
CA PRO A 90 23.10 -2.86 23.85
C PRO A 90 24.46 -3.42 23.41
N ARG A 91 25.36 -2.56 22.95
CA ARG A 91 26.70 -2.98 22.49
C ARG A 91 27.56 -3.57 23.61
N THR A 92 27.23 -3.27 24.86
CA THR A 92 27.93 -3.79 26.05
C THR A 92 27.59 -5.26 26.35
N LEU A 93 26.56 -5.83 25.70
CA LEU A 93 26.13 -7.21 25.88
C LEU A 93 26.36 -8.03 24.60
N PRO A 94 26.63 -9.34 24.70
CA PRO A 94 26.58 -10.24 23.56
C PRO A 94 25.21 -10.18 22.88
N LEU A 95 25.13 -10.45 21.56
CA LEU A 95 23.84 -10.39 20.84
C LEU A 95 22.85 -11.43 21.36
N GLU A 96 23.38 -12.57 21.82
CA GLU A 96 22.66 -13.72 22.37
C GLU A 96 22.36 -13.59 23.87
N ALA A 97 22.75 -12.49 24.52
CA ALA A 97 22.53 -12.30 25.94
C ALA A 97 21.05 -12.46 26.29
N PRO A 98 20.69 -13.20 27.33
CA PRO A 98 19.29 -13.38 27.72
C PRO A 98 18.68 -12.05 28.14
N LEU A 99 17.55 -11.70 27.52
CA LEU A 99 16.76 -10.49 27.82
C LEU A 99 15.29 -10.87 28.03
N PRO A 100 14.98 -11.62 29.11
CA PRO A 100 13.64 -12.25 29.28
C PRO A 100 12.50 -11.23 29.26
N ASP A 101 12.68 -10.06 29.87
CA ASP A 101 11.66 -9.01 29.91
C ASP A 101 11.40 -8.43 28.50
N ALA A 102 12.47 -8.18 27.74
CA ALA A 102 12.34 -7.69 26.36
C ALA A 102 11.70 -8.74 25.43
N GLU A 103 12.04 -10.01 25.63
CA GLU A 103 11.48 -11.11 24.85
C GLU A 103 10.01 -11.32 25.17
N SER A 104 9.62 -11.31 26.46
CA SER A 104 8.22 -11.38 26.87
C SER A 104 7.40 -10.22 26.30
N LYS A 105 7.91 -8.99 26.44
CA LYS A 105 7.27 -7.80 25.89
C LYS A 105 7.12 -7.88 24.37
N SER A 106 8.16 -8.35 23.67
CA SER A 106 8.12 -8.49 22.21
C SER A 106 7.07 -9.49 21.74
N LYS A 107 6.95 -10.64 22.45
CA LYS A 107 5.90 -11.62 22.18
C LYS A 107 4.50 -11.06 22.38
N ASP A 108 4.30 -10.27 23.44
CA ASP A 108 3.02 -9.62 23.72
C ASP A 108 2.66 -8.58 22.67
N ILE A 109 3.64 -7.82 22.17
CA ILE A 109 3.46 -6.86 21.08
C ILE A 109 3.02 -7.59 19.81
N LEU A 110 3.71 -8.65 19.42
CA LEU A 110 3.37 -9.43 18.23
C LEU A 110 1.99 -10.06 18.35
N ARG A 111 1.66 -10.68 19.49
CA ARG A 111 0.34 -11.27 19.74
C ARG A 111 -0.80 -10.26 19.56
N ARG A 112 -0.63 -9.03 20.08
CA ARG A 112 -1.62 -7.96 19.86
C ARG A 112 -1.72 -7.56 18.40
N GLY A 113 -0.58 -7.42 17.73
CA GLY A 113 -0.56 -7.12 16.30
C GLY A 113 -1.22 -8.20 15.44
N GLU A 114 -0.91 -9.48 15.70
CA GLU A 114 -1.54 -10.61 15.02
C GLU A 114 -3.05 -10.66 15.25
N ALA A 115 -3.53 -10.33 16.45
CA ALA A 115 -4.95 -10.22 16.72
C ALA A 115 -5.63 -9.14 15.84
N ILE A 116 -5.00 -7.99 15.66
CA ILE A 116 -5.52 -6.94 14.76
C ILE A 116 -5.64 -7.48 13.32
N VAL A 117 -4.61 -8.15 12.81
CA VAL A 117 -4.61 -8.72 11.44
C VAL A 117 -5.68 -9.80 11.29
N THR A 118 -5.79 -10.70 12.29
CA THR A 118 -6.77 -11.78 12.29
C THR A 118 -8.21 -11.25 12.29
N LEU A 119 -8.49 -10.17 13.04
CA LEU A 119 -9.80 -9.51 13.03
C LEU A 119 -10.19 -8.97 11.64
N ARG A 120 -9.21 -8.68 10.79
CA ARG A 120 -9.41 -8.29 9.39
C ARG A 120 -9.48 -9.48 8.42
N GLY A 121 -9.38 -10.71 8.91
CA GLY A 121 -9.45 -11.92 8.09
C GLY A 121 -8.25 -12.15 7.19
N LEU A 122 -7.10 -11.53 7.51
CA LEU A 122 -5.86 -11.69 6.76
C LEU A 122 -4.90 -12.68 7.44
N PRO A 123 -4.06 -13.38 6.66
CA PRO A 123 -3.00 -14.21 7.22
C PRO A 123 -1.94 -13.33 7.90
N ALA A 124 -1.59 -13.69 9.13
CA ALA A 124 -0.59 -13.00 9.94
C ALA A 124 0.57 -13.92 10.28
N ARG A 125 1.78 -13.38 10.30
CA ARG A 125 2.98 -14.02 10.83
C ARG A 125 3.76 -13.01 11.66
N GLY A 126 4.15 -13.39 12.88
CA GLY A 126 4.97 -12.56 13.77
C GLY A 126 6.35 -13.15 14.00
N GLU A 127 7.37 -12.30 14.01
CA GLU A 127 8.75 -12.69 14.32
C GLU A 127 9.42 -11.67 15.24
N VAL A 128 10.12 -12.16 16.28
CA VAL A 128 11.01 -11.36 17.09
C VAL A 128 12.42 -11.50 16.53
N ARG A 129 13.04 -10.38 16.15
CA ARG A 129 14.46 -10.35 15.77
C ARG A 129 15.31 -9.62 16.82
N ARG A 130 16.55 -9.96 16.88
CA ARG A 130 17.54 -9.31 17.76
C ARG A 130 18.60 -8.65 16.91
N GLY A 131 18.97 -7.41 17.24
CA GLY A 131 19.97 -6.69 16.48
C GLY A 131 20.53 -5.50 17.25
N ARG A 132 21.50 -4.82 16.68
CA ARG A 132 22.08 -3.60 17.25
C ARG A 132 21.33 -2.35 16.82
N ILE A 133 20.72 -2.40 15.67
CA ILE A 133 19.98 -1.30 15.04
C ILE A 133 18.71 -1.88 14.43
N ALA A 134 17.55 -1.48 14.93
CA ALA A 134 16.28 -2.05 14.48
C ALA A 134 16.05 -1.84 12.98
N GLY A 135 16.44 -0.69 12.43
CA GLY A 135 16.30 -0.42 11.00
C GLY A 135 17.06 -1.42 10.11
N GLU A 136 18.23 -1.91 10.54
CA GLU A 136 19.00 -2.93 9.80
C GLU A 136 18.27 -4.28 9.80
N GLU A 137 17.71 -4.68 10.94
CA GLU A 137 16.97 -5.93 11.05
C GLU A 137 15.67 -5.91 10.25
N ILE A 138 14.99 -4.75 10.20
CA ILE A 138 13.81 -4.55 9.36
C ILE A 138 14.16 -4.72 7.87
N ILE A 139 15.26 -4.10 7.42
CA ILE A 139 15.73 -4.22 6.04
C ILE A 139 16.11 -5.67 5.71
N ARG A 140 16.78 -6.35 6.65
CA ARG A 140 17.16 -7.75 6.50
C ARG A 140 15.94 -8.64 6.42
N ALA A 141 14.98 -8.46 7.32
CA ALA A 141 13.70 -9.18 7.30
C ALA A 141 12.92 -8.98 5.98
N ALA A 142 12.89 -7.76 5.47
CA ALA A 142 12.24 -7.45 4.19
C ALA A 142 12.89 -8.20 3.02
N LYS A 143 14.22 -8.35 3.03
CA LYS A 143 14.96 -9.14 2.02
C LYS A 143 14.71 -10.63 2.18
N ASP A 144 14.84 -11.15 3.41
CA ASP A 144 14.72 -12.58 3.70
C ASP A 144 13.33 -13.11 3.35
N TRP A 145 12.31 -12.28 3.56
CA TRP A 145 10.92 -12.64 3.28
C TRP A 145 10.45 -12.22 1.88
N GLU A 146 11.27 -11.49 1.13
CA GLU A 146 10.91 -10.93 -0.18
C GLU A 146 9.63 -10.09 -0.09
N ALA A 147 9.60 -9.15 0.85
CA ALA A 147 8.47 -8.26 1.05
C ALA A 147 8.24 -7.36 -0.17
N ASP A 148 6.98 -7.22 -0.59
CA ASP A 148 6.57 -6.31 -1.67
C ASP A 148 6.45 -4.86 -1.15
N LEU A 149 6.06 -4.72 0.13
CA LEU A 149 5.78 -3.43 0.75
C LEU A 149 6.19 -3.45 2.23
N ILE A 150 6.76 -2.35 2.69
CA ILE A 150 6.93 -2.07 4.12
C ILE A 150 5.97 -0.97 4.52
N VAL A 151 5.16 -1.18 5.56
CA VAL A 151 4.28 -0.16 6.14
C VAL A 151 4.76 0.19 7.54
N MET A 152 5.13 1.45 7.75
CA MET A 152 5.64 1.94 9.03
C MET A 152 4.75 3.03 9.62
N GLY A 153 4.21 2.80 10.80
CA GLY A 153 3.60 3.85 11.59
C GLY A 153 4.66 4.64 12.37
N ILE A 154 4.68 5.95 12.23
CA ILE A 154 5.65 6.80 12.92
C ILE A 154 4.97 7.89 13.73
N ARG A 155 5.63 8.29 14.83
CA ARG A 155 5.24 9.49 15.56
C ARG A 155 5.76 10.74 14.86
N SER A 156 4.89 11.72 14.62
CA SER A 156 5.34 13.05 14.26
C SER A 156 6.01 13.71 15.47
N GLN A 157 7.32 13.77 15.50
CA GLN A 157 8.03 14.65 16.43
C GLN A 157 8.42 15.92 15.70
N ILE A 158 7.69 16.99 15.96
CA ILE A 158 8.13 18.35 15.63
C ILE A 158 9.18 18.74 16.68
N ARG A 159 10.41 18.32 16.48
CA ARG A 159 11.55 18.88 17.19
C ARG A 159 12.52 19.40 16.14
N MET A 160 12.55 20.73 16.01
CA MET A 160 13.49 21.51 15.18
C MET A 160 13.71 20.97 13.76
N ALA A 161 13.48 21.78 12.79
CA ALA A 161 13.49 21.70 11.32
C ALA A 161 14.29 20.61 10.56
N GLN A 162 14.92 19.65 11.20
CA GLN A 162 15.81 18.67 10.54
C GLN A 162 15.58 17.18 10.84
N GLU A 163 14.77 16.79 11.80
CA GLU A 163 14.51 15.38 12.09
C GLU A 163 13.02 15.05 12.07
N ILE A 164 12.48 14.91 10.87
CA ILE A 164 11.08 14.51 10.65
C ILE A 164 10.89 13.00 10.87
N LEU A 165 11.92 12.21 10.66
CA LEU A 165 11.95 10.75 10.76
C LEU A 165 12.91 10.30 11.86
N GLY A 166 12.51 9.33 12.68
CA GLY A 166 13.39 8.69 13.61
C GLY A 166 14.52 7.92 12.88
N ARG A 167 15.65 7.70 13.56
CA ARG A 167 16.85 7.05 13.01
C ARG A 167 16.55 5.73 12.26
N ASN A 168 15.72 4.88 12.82
CA ASN A 168 15.38 3.58 12.22
C ASN A 168 14.50 3.75 10.98
N SER A 169 13.55 4.69 11.01
CA SER A 169 12.67 4.97 9.87
C SER A 169 13.43 5.60 8.70
N ASP A 170 14.37 6.53 8.99
CA ASP A 170 15.23 7.12 7.96
C ASP A 170 16.14 6.07 7.31
N LEU A 171 16.71 5.17 8.12
CA LEU A 171 17.55 4.09 7.61
C LEU A 171 16.76 3.14 6.69
N VAL A 172 15.56 2.74 7.11
CA VAL A 172 14.68 1.88 6.31
C VAL A 172 14.31 2.58 5.01
N LEU A 173 13.89 3.86 5.07
CA LEU A 173 13.50 4.63 3.89
C LEU A 173 14.63 4.71 2.84
N ARG A 174 15.89 4.82 3.27
CA ARG A 174 17.04 4.91 2.37
C ARG A 174 17.49 3.57 1.80
N ARG A 175 17.25 2.45 2.47
CA ARG A 175 17.88 1.16 2.16
C ARG A 175 16.90 0.00 1.98
N ALA A 176 15.61 0.24 2.05
CA ALA A 176 14.63 -0.84 1.84
C ALA A 176 14.76 -1.45 0.45
N PRO A 177 14.56 -2.76 0.34
CA PRO A 177 14.61 -3.48 -0.94
C PRO A 177 13.31 -3.37 -1.74
N CYS A 178 12.24 -2.83 -1.15
CA CYS A 178 10.90 -2.76 -1.71
C CYS A 178 10.25 -1.39 -1.46
N GLU A 179 9.00 -1.23 -1.88
CA GLU A 179 8.23 -0.02 -1.64
C GLU A 179 7.99 0.23 -0.14
N ILE A 180 7.84 1.50 0.24
CA ILE A 180 7.61 1.89 1.64
C ILE A 180 6.43 2.85 1.71
N ILE A 181 5.54 2.60 2.67
CA ILE A 181 4.51 3.55 3.08
C ILE A 181 4.78 3.95 4.53
N ILE A 182 4.81 5.26 4.77
CA ILE A 182 4.97 5.82 6.10
C ILE A 182 3.66 6.47 6.52
N ASP A 183 3.01 5.93 7.56
CA ASP A 183 1.85 6.53 8.21
C ASP A 183 2.32 7.45 9.33
N LYS A 184 2.18 8.75 9.10
CA LYS A 184 2.56 9.79 10.06
C LYS A 184 1.34 10.30 10.79
N LEU A 185 1.26 10.07 12.09
CA LEU A 185 0.27 10.71 12.93
C LEU A 185 0.66 12.16 13.22
N SER A 186 -0.19 13.11 12.83
CA SER A 186 -0.02 14.51 13.25
C SER A 186 -0.31 14.62 14.76
N SER A 187 0.54 15.38 15.49
CA SER A 187 0.40 15.58 16.95
C SER A 187 -0.71 16.58 17.29
N GLY A 188 -1.89 16.43 16.71
CA GLY A 188 -2.95 17.43 16.84
C GLY A 188 -4.36 16.87 16.70
N ALA A 189 -4.60 15.67 17.19
CA ALA A 189 -5.96 15.13 17.38
C ALA A 189 -6.10 14.61 18.80
#